data_019fef7264ca68f429fa9d401ee13255
#
_entry.id   019fef7264ca68f429fa9d401ee13255
#
_cell.length_a   1.000
_cell.length_b   1.000
_cell.length_c   1.000
_cell.angle_alpha   90.00
_cell.angle_beta   90.00
_cell.angle_gamma   90.00
#
_symmetry.space_group_name_H-M   'P 1'
#
loop_
_entity.id
_entity.type
_entity.pdbx_description
1 polymer ?
#
loop_
_entity_poly.entity_id
_entity_poly.type
_entity_poly.pdbx_seq_one_letter_code
_entity_poly.pdbx_strand_id
1 'polypeptide(L)'
;VADNPELAASSGITVDRVQMTSAFLSAGISGLGGAVFGLTVLFSPQTAFTLLLPAFAVIVLGTIGSVQGAIVASLIIGFVRAISEPVLSGIGNPLERTNYFALAGVTPYAIIIAILLIMPEGIGKAYEEWNIERIRKRAAVRRKLSATKSTILGVLFGWAGAHHISQGRNSRGS
;
A
#
# COMPACT_ATOMS: atom_id res chain seq x y z
N VAL A 1 3.13 4.03 16.18
CA VAL A 1 2.01 4.35 17.10
C VAL A 1 1.09 3.15 17.25
N ALA A 2 0.74 2.47 16.14
CA ALA A 2 -0.17 1.32 16.19
C ALA A 2 0.40 0.12 16.97
N ASP A 3 1.69 -0.19 16.80
CA ASP A 3 2.31 -1.35 17.42
C ASP A 3 2.70 -1.11 18.89
N ASN A 4 3.18 0.09 19.20
CA ASN A 4 3.58 0.44 20.56
C ASN A 4 3.38 1.94 20.83
N PRO A 5 2.24 2.33 21.44
CA PRO A 5 1.93 3.73 21.72
C PRO A 5 2.84 4.34 22.80
N GLU A 6 3.32 3.54 23.75
CA GLU A 6 4.20 4.04 24.81
C GLU A 6 5.58 4.42 24.27
N LEU A 7 6.11 3.61 23.37
CA LEU A 7 7.38 3.90 22.68
C LEU A 7 7.27 5.13 21.79
N ALA A 8 6.13 5.33 21.14
CA ALA A 8 5.87 6.51 20.31
C ALA A 8 5.79 7.75 21.19
N ALA A 9 5.12 7.70 22.35
CA ALA A 9 5.02 8.79 23.30
C ALA A 9 6.40 9.17 23.87
N SER A 10 7.22 8.18 24.22
CA SER A 10 8.59 8.43 24.70
C SER A 10 9.50 9.07 23.64
N SER A 11 9.18 8.87 22.37
CA SER A 11 9.86 9.51 21.22
C SER A 11 9.34 10.93 20.92
N GLY A 12 8.44 11.47 21.73
CA GLY A 12 7.88 12.82 21.57
C GLY A 12 6.70 12.92 20.60
N ILE A 13 6.16 11.79 20.14
CA ILE A 13 4.99 11.77 19.25
C ILE A 13 3.72 11.88 20.09
N THR A 14 2.86 12.84 19.76
CA THR A 14 1.54 12.99 20.41
C THR A 14 0.58 11.91 19.89
N VAL A 15 0.51 10.80 20.63
CA VAL A 15 -0.28 9.60 20.26
C VAL A 15 -1.74 9.94 20.04
N ASP A 16 -2.35 10.73 20.93
CA ASP A 16 -3.76 11.12 20.84
C ASP A 16 -4.09 11.87 19.55
N ARG A 17 -3.23 12.78 19.11
CA ARG A 17 -3.42 13.48 17.82
C ARG A 17 -3.38 12.54 16.63
N VAL A 18 -2.44 11.60 16.64
CA VAL A 18 -2.32 10.63 15.54
C VAL A 18 -3.55 9.74 15.48
N GLN A 19 -4.02 9.24 16.63
CA GLN A 19 -5.22 8.41 16.71
C GLN A 19 -6.47 9.19 16.28
N MET A 20 -6.64 10.41 16.75
CA MET A 20 -7.79 11.26 16.40
C MET A 20 -7.83 11.58 14.91
N THR A 21 -6.68 11.91 14.31
CA THR A 21 -6.57 12.19 12.89
C THR A 21 -6.87 10.95 12.05
N SER A 22 -6.34 9.79 12.44
CA SER A 22 -6.61 8.52 11.78
C SER A 22 -8.07 8.13 11.84
N ALA A 23 -8.71 8.29 13.01
CA ALA A 23 -10.13 8.02 13.19
C ALA A 23 -11.00 8.95 12.32
N PHE A 24 -10.67 10.24 12.28
CA PHE A 24 -11.38 11.21 11.45
C PHE A 24 -11.28 10.89 9.96
N LEU A 25 -10.09 10.57 9.47
CA LEU A 25 -9.86 10.18 8.07
C LEU A 25 -10.60 8.88 7.73
N SER A 26 -10.54 7.88 8.60
CA SER A 26 -11.23 6.61 8.39
C SER A 26 -12.75 6.79 8.36
N ALA A 27 -13.31 7.56 9.28
CA ALA A 27 -14.73 7.88 9.31
C ALA A 27 -15.17 8.64 8.06
N GLY A 28 -14.37 9.60 7.60
CA GLY A 28 -14.64 10.37 6.39
C GLY A 28 -14.68 9.49 5.13
N ILE A 29 -13.68 8.64 4.95
CA ILE A 29 -13.61 7.71 3.81
C ILE A 29 -14.77 6.70 3.86
N SER A 30 -15.06 6.13 5.03
CA SER A 30 -16.17 5.20 5.21
C SER A 30 -17.53 5.87 4.95
N GLY A 31 -17.71 7.11 5.41
CA GLY A 31 -18.93 7.88 5.16
C GLY A 31 -19.15 8.16 3.69
N LEU A 32 -18.10 8.58 2.96
CA LEU A 32 -18.17 8.77 1.52
C LEU A 32 -18.47 7.46 0.78
N GLY A 33 -17.80 6.38 1.14
CA GLY A 33 -18.05 5.05 0.57
C GLY A 33 -19.50 4.59 0.81
N GLY A 34 -20.01 4.78 2.02
CA GLY A 34 -21.39 4.46 2.37
C GLY A 34 -22.42 5.30 1.61
N ALA A 35 -22.15 6.60 1.42
CA ALA A 35 -22.99 7.49 0.65
C ALA A 35 -23.07 7.07 -0.83
N VAL A 36 -21.93 6.81 -1.47
CA VAL A 36 -21.88 6.33 -2.87
C VAL A 36 -22.61 5.00 -3.00
N PHE A 37 -22.39 4.07 -2.06
CA PHE A 37 -23.06 2.77 -2.06
C PHE A 37 -24.58 2.92 -1.91
N GLY A 38 -25.05 3.78 -0.99
CA GLY A 38 -26.47 4.03 -0.76
C GLY A 38 -27.20 4.67 -1.94
N LEU A 39 -26.48 5.40 -2.82
CA LEU A 39 -27.02 5.94 -4.07
C LEU A 39 -27.20 4.87 -5.17
N THR A 40 -26.41 3.81 -5.13
CA THR A 40 -26.38 2.79 -6.20
C THR A 40 -27.19 1.54 -5.86
N VAL A 41 -27.37 1.23 -4.58
CA VAL A 41 -28.00 -0.02 -4.11
C VAL A 41 -29.12 0.29 -3.13
N LEU A 42 -30.27 -0.36 -3.31
CA LEU A 42 -31.38 -0.32 -2.35
C LEU A 42 -30.93 -0.91 -1.00
N PHE A 43 -31.05 -0.10 0.04
CA PHE A 43 -30.60 -0.49 1.37
C PHE A 43 -31.56 -1.51 1.98
N SER A 44 -31.05 -2.70 2.25
CA SER A 44 -31.76 -3.74 2.98
C SER A 44 -30.80 -4.38 4.02
N PRO A 45 -31.32 -4.94 5.11
CA PRO A 45 -30.48 -5.64 6.08
C PRO A 45 -29.61 -6.73 5.44
N GLN A 46 -30.15 -7.40 4.43
CA GLN A 46 -29.47 -8.44 3.66
C GLN A 46 -28.25 -7.88 2.91
N THR A 47 -28.33 -6.65 2.41
CA THR A 47 -27.24 -5.99 1.68
C THR A 47 -26.00 -5.78 2.55
N ALA A 48 -26.19 -5.52 3.83
CA ALA A 48 -25.07 -5.36 4.78
C ALA A 48 -24.30 -6.69 4.94
N PHE A 49 -24.98 -7.82 5.02
CA PHE A 49 -24.35 -9.14 5.10
C PHE A 49 -23.60 -9.51 3.83
N THR A 50 -24.14 -9.18 2.66
CA THR A 50 -23.50 -9.48 1.37
C THR A 50 -22.22 -8.66 1.15
N LEU A 51 -22.05 -7.54 1.83
CA LEU A 51 -20.82 -6.72 1.78
C LEU A 51 -19.74 -7.20 2.74
N LEU A 52 -20.12 -7.96 3.77
CA LEU A 52 -19.19 -8.38 4.81
C LEU A 52 -18.05 -9.24 4.24
N LEU A 53 -18.39 -10.23 3.43
CA LEU A 53 -17.41 -11.17 2.86
C LEU A 53 -16.41 -10.48 1.91
N PRO A 54 -16.84 -9.64 0.94
CA PRO A 54 -15.92 -8.85 0.13
C PRO A 54 -15.04 -7.90 0.95
N ALA A 55 -15.58 -7.29 2.02
CA ALA A 55 -14.81 -6.42 2.89
C ALA A 55 -13.68 -7.17 3.61
N PHE A 56 -13.97 -8.36 4.15
CA PHE A 56 -12.94 -9.23 4.70
C PHE A 56 -11.88 -9.62 3.66
N ALA A 57 -12.33 -9.97 2.46
CA ALA A 57 -11.41 -10.33 1.39
C ALA A 57 -10.48 -9.18 1.00
N VAL A 58 -10.97 -7.94 0.96
CA VAL A 58 -10.14 -6.74 0.73
C VAL A 58 -9.09 -6.57 1.82
N ILE A 59 -9.46 -6.76 3.08
CA ILE A 59 -8.54 -6.61 4.22
C ILE A 59 -7.44 -7.67 4.17
N VAL A 60 -7.80 -8.92 3.93
CA VAL A 60 -6.84 -10.04 3.88
C VAL A 60 -5.94 -9.92 2.65
N LEU A 61 -6.50 -9.70 1.47
CA LEU A 61 -5.76 -9.57 0.22
C LEU A 61 -4.89 -8.30 0.20
N GLY A 62 -5.37 -7.20 0.80
CA GLY A 62 -4.66 -5.94 0.89
C GLY A 62 -3.50 -5.94 1.88
N THR A 63 -3.40 -6.98 2.71
CA THR A 63 -2.49 -7.10 3.85
C THR A 63 -2.80 -6.07 4.96
N ILE A 64 -2.95 -6.55 6.18
CA ILE A 64 -3.23 -5.72 7.36
C ILE A 64 -2.07 -4.74 7.56
N GLY A 65 -2.40 -3.44 7.59
CA GLY A 65 -1.41 -2.36 7.77
C GLY A 65 -0.94 -1.68 6.48
N SER A 66 -1.29 -2.19 5.29
CA SER A 66 -0.94 -1.57 4.01
C SER A 66 -2.15 -0.89 3.36
N VAL A 67 -2.22 0.45 3.45
CA VAL A 67 -3.29 1.24 2.81
C VAL A 67 -3.26 1.08 1.29
N GLN A 68 -2.08 1.03 0.70
CA GLN A 68 -1.91 0.88 -0.75
C GLN A 68 -2.35 -0.52 -1.21
N GLY A 69 -2.02 -1.55 -0.43
CA GLY A 69 -2.50 -2.91 -0.66
C GLY A 69 -4.03 -3.00 -0.61
N ALA A 70 -4.66 -2.35 0.37
CA ALA A 70 -6.12 -2.31 0.49
C ALA A 70 -6.80 -1.64 -0.71
N ILE A 71 -6.24 -0.53 -1.24
CA ILE A 71 -6.77 0.14 -2.42
C ILE A 71 -6.68 -0.77 -3.65
N VAL A 72 -5.54 -1.41 -3.89
CA VAL A 72 -5.36 -2.33 -5.02
C VAL A 72 -6.28 -3.54 -4.89
N ALA A 73 -6.36 -4.12 -3.70
CA ALA A 73 -7.24 -5.27 -3.42
C ALA A 73 -8.72 -4.92 -3.64
N SER A 74 -9.17 -3.74 -3.19
CA SER A 74 -10.55 -3.29 -3.39
C SER A 74 -10.91 -3.11 -4.86
N LEU A 75 -9.99 -2.59 -5.67
CA LEU A 75 -10.18 -2.46 -7.11
C LEU A 75 -10.26 -3.83 -7.80
N ILE A 76 -9.38 -4.77 -7.44
CA ILE A 76 -9.39 -6.12 -8.01
C ILE A 76 -10.70 -6.84 -7.65
N ILE A 77 -11.10 -6.83 -6.38
CA ILE A 77 -12.30 -7.51 -5.93
C ILE A 77 -13.56 -6.85 -6.52
N GLY A 78 -13.59 -5.52 -6.61
CA GLY A 78 -14.67 -4.78 -7.25
C GLY A 78 -14.80 -5.12 -8.74
N PHE A 79 -13.68 -5.22 -9.45
CA PHE A 79 -13.65 -5.57 -10.87
C PHE A 79 -14.06 -7.03 -11.11
N VAL A 80 -13.56 -7.97 -10.30
CA VAL A 80 -13.97 -9.39 -10.36
C VAL A 80 -15.47 -9.52 -10.14
N ARG A 81 -16.02 -8.81 -9.17
CA ARG A 81 -17.45 -8.82 -8.89
C ARG A 81 -18.28 -8.24 -10.03
N ALA A 82 -17.85 -7.10 -10.58
CA ALA A 82 -18.53 -6.45 -11.69
C ALA A 82 -18.58 -7.29 -12.98
N ILE A 83 -17.56 -8.09 -13.23
CA ILE A 83 -17.50 -8.96 -14.41
C ILE A 83 -18.21 -10.28 -14.19
N SER A 84 -18.16 -10.85 -12.98
CA SER A 84 -18.75 -12.18 -12.72
C SER A 84 -20.25 -12.22 -12.96
N GLU A 85 -20.99 -11.20 -12.60
CA GLU A 85 -22.45 -11.16 -12.77
C GLU A 85 -22.88 -11.22 -14.26
N PRO A 86 -22.37 -10.33 -15.15
CA PRO A 86 -22.78 -10.38 -16.57
C PRO A 86 -22.23 -11.58 -17.32
N VAL A 87 -21.04 -12.08 -16.98
CA VAL A 87 -20.45 -13.26 -17.63
C VAL A 87 -21.26 -14.52 -17.31
N LEU A 88 -21.62 -14.72 -16.04
CA LEU A 88 -22.45 -15.86 -15.66
C LEU A 88 -23.86 -15.79 -16.23
N SER A 89 -24.47 -14.60 -16.25
CA SER A 89 -25.79 -14.43 -16.83
C SER A 89 -25.81 -14.64 -18.36
N GLY A 90 -24.66 -14.41 -19.02
CA GLY A 90 -24.51 -14.62 -20.47
C GLY A 90 -24.28 -16.06 -20.88
N ILE A 91 -23.73 -16.91 -20.00
CA ILE A 91 -23.40 -18.31 -20.28
C ILE A 91 -24.62 -19.23 -20.05
N GLY A 92 -25.59 -18.79 -19.25
CA GLY A 92 -26.77 -19.59 -18.91
C GLY A 92 -27.77 -19.76 -20.05
N ASN A 93 -28.18 -21.02 -20.35
CA ASN A 93 -29.24 -21.34 -21.27
C ASN A 93 -30.57 -20.70 -20.78
N PRO A 94 -31.43 -20.14 -21.66
CA PRO A 94 -32.66 -19.47 -21.27
C PRO A 94 -33.67 -20.37 -20.54
N LEU A 95 -33.55 -21.70 -20.65
CA LEU A 95 -34.43 -22.69 -19.99
C LEU A 95 -34.00 -23.04 -18.56
N GLU A 96 -32.74 -22.75 -18.14
CA GLU A 96 -32.22 -23.10 -16.80
C GLU A 96 -31.88 -21.84 -15.96
N ARG A 97 -32.43 -20.69 -16.30
CA ARG A 97 -32.17 -19.42 -15.66
C ARG A 97 -32.24 -19.43 -14.14
N THR A 98 -33.12 -20.20 -13.55
CA THR A 98 -33.38 -20.22 -12.11
C THR A 98 -32.19 -20.78 -11.32
N ASN A 99 -31.52 -21.80 -11.85
CA ASN A 99 -30.37 -22.41 -11.18
C ASN A 99 -29.09 -21.56 -11.35
N TYR A 100 -28.92 -20.93 -12.51
CA TYR A 100 -27.78 -20.04 -12.77
C TYR A 100 -27.84 -18.72 -11.98
N PHE A 101 -29.04 -18.18 -11.73
CA PHE A 101 -29.20 -17.01 -10.86
C PHE A 101 -28.74 -17.28 -9.42
N ALA A 102 -29.01 -18.47 -8.90
CA ALA A 102 -28.55 -18.86 -7.57
C ALA A 102 -27.02 -19.02 -7.54
N LEU A 103 -26.43 -19.60 -8.60
CA LEU A 103 -24.98 -19.72 -8.72
C LEU A 103 -24.30 -18.36 -8.97
N ALA A 104 -24.93 -17.46 -9.72
CA ALA A 104 -24.38 -16.11 -9.97
C ALA A 104 -24.15 -15.31 -8.69
N GLY A 105 -25.01 -15.51 -7.68
CA GLY A 105 -24.85 -14.91 -6.36
C GLY A 105 -23.66 -15.47 -5.56
N VAL A 106 -23.29 -16.72 -5.77
CA VAL A 106 -22.22 -17.41 -5.00
C VAL A 106 -20.86 -17.33 -5.71
N THR A 107 -20.84 -17.24 -7.03
CA THR A 107 -19.61 -17.28 -7.85
C THR A 107 -18.60 -16.19 -7.51
N PRO A 108 -18.96 -14.91 -7.34
CA PRO A 108 -17.98 -13.90 -6.96
C PRO A 108 -17.29 -14.22 -5.63
N TYR A 109 -18.00 -14.85 -4.70
CA TYR A 109 -17.42 -15.28 -3.43
C TYR A 109 -16.46 -16.47 -3.59
N ALA A 110 -16.81 -17.43 -4.44
CA ALA A 110 -15.92 -18.55 -4.76
C ALA A 110 -14.62 -18.07 -5.42
N ILE A 111 -14.71 -17.09 -6.32
CA ILE A 111 -13.53 -16.47 -6.97
C ILE A 111 -12.68 -15.73 -5.93
N ILE A 112 -13.30 -14.99 -5.03
CA ILE A 112 -12.60 -14.27 -3.94
C ILE A 112 -11.86 -15.28 -3.05
N ILE A 113 -12.51 -16.37 -2.66
CA ILE A 113 -11.88 -17.42 -1.84
C ILE A 113 -10.73 -18.09 -2.62
N ALA A 114 -10.90 -18.36 -3.90
CA ALA A 114 -9.84 -18.91 -4.74
C ALA A 114 -8.62 -17.98 -4.83
N ILE A 115 -8.84 -16.67 -5.00
CA ILE A 115 -7.77 -15.67 -4.99
C ILE A 115 -7.04 -15.65 -3.63
N LEU A 116 -7.78 -15.70 -2.52
CA LEU A 116 -7.19 -15.75 -1.18
C LEU A 116 -6.37 -17.01 -0.92
N LEU A 117 -6.79 -18.16 -1.49
CA LEU A 117 -6.05 -19.41 -1.41
C LEU A 117 -4.75 -19.41 -2.22
N ILE A 118 -4.77 -18.76 -3.39
CA ILE A 118 -3.61 -18.67 -4.30
C ILE A 118 -2.60 -17.64 -3.77
N MET A 119 -3.08 -16.56 -3.14
CA MET A 119 -2.24 -15.47 -2.61
C MET A 119 -2.45 -15.27 -1.10
N PRO A 120 -2.04 -16.24 -0.26
CA PRO A 120 -2.27 -16.16 1.19
C PRO A 120 -1.52 -15.02 1.87
N GLU A 121 -0.43 -14.54 1.28
CA GLU A 121 0.38 -13.43 1.81
C GLU A 121 -0.15 -12.04 1.44
N GLY A 122 -1.15 -11.98 0.57
CA GLY A 122 -1.75 -10.74 0.08
C GLY A 122 -0.85 -9.96 -0.89
N ILE A 123 -1.48 -9.06 -1.64
CA ILE A 123 -0.81 -8.20 -2.63
C ILE A 123 0.03 -7.13 -1.93
N GLY A 124 -0.33 -6.75 -0.71
CA GLY A 124 0.34 -5.70 0.05
C GLY A 124 1.80 -6.01 0.35
N LYS A 125 2.14 -7.24 0.71
CA LYS A 125 3.54 -7.64 0.94
C LYS A 125 4.38 -7.56 -0.33
N ALA A 126 3.89 -8.06 -1.44
CA ALA A 126 4.59 -7.97 -2.72
C ALA A 126 4.85 -6.52 -3.14
N TYR A 127 3.90 -5.63 -2.87
CA TYR A 127 4.05 -4.20 -3.13
C TYR A 127 5.04 -3.53 -2.18
N GLU A 128 5.03 -3.88 -0.91
CA GLU A 128 5.99 -3.37 0.08
C GLU A 128 7.41 -3.82 -0.23
N GLU A 129 7.64 -5.08 -0.55
CA GLU A 129 8.95 -5.60 -0.93
C GLU A 129 9.49 -4.88 -2.16
N TRP A 130 8.67 -4.70 -3.19
CA TRP A 130 9.04 -3.95 -4.39
C TRP A 130 9.37 -2.48 -4.10
N ASN A 131 8.62 -1.85 -3.20
CA ASN A 131 8.83 -0.45 -2.80
C ASN A 131 10.10 -0.30 -1.95
N ILE A 132 10.35 -1.23 -1.03
CA ILE A 132 11.57 -1.30 -0.22
C ILE A 132 12.80 -1.50 -1.12
N GLU A 133 12.69 -2.37 -2.12
CA GLU A 133 13.78 -2.58 -3.08
C GLU A 133 14.09 -1.34 -3.91
N ARG A 134 13.07 -0.59 -4.34
CA ARG A 134 13.24 0.71 -5.00
C ARG A 134 13.93 1.74 -4.11
N ILE A 135 13.51 1.81 -2.84
CA ILE A 135 14.11 2.73 -1.87
C ILE A 135 15.56 2.35 -1.60
N ARG A 136 15.87 1.07 -1.43
CA ARG A 136 17.25 0.56 -1.28
C ARG A 136 18.12 0.90 -2.48
N LYS A 137 17.63 0.69 -3.71
CA LYS A 137 18.34 1.07 -4.95
C LYS A 137 18.62 2.56 -5.01
N ARG A 138 17.64 3.42 -4.67
CA ARG A 138 17.83 4.89 -4.60
C ARG A 138 18.81 5.31 -3.52
N ALA A 139 18.78 4.69 -2.34
CA ALA A 139 19.70 4.95 -1.25
C ALA A 139 21.14 4.52 -1.61
N ALA A 140 21.32 3.39 -2.28
CA ALA A 140 22.60 2.92 -2.76
C ALA A 140 23.22 3.88 -3.81
N VAL A 141 22.40 4.41 -4.73
CA VAL A 141 22.83 5.42 -5.70
C VAL A 141 23.24 6.73 -5.00
N ARG A 142 22.44 7.18 -4.02
CA ARG A 142 22.79 8.38 -3.22
C ARG A 142 24.10 8.20 -2.45
N ARG A 143 24.33 7.03 -1.85
CA ARG A 143 25.59 6.72 -1.15
C ARG A 143 26.78 6.75 -2.11
N LYS A 144 26.67 6.17 -3.28
CA LYS A 144 27.74 6.23 -4.31
C LYS A 144 28.02 7.67 -4.74
N LEU A 145 26.98 8.46 -5.00
CA LEU A 145 27.13 9.88 -5.38
C LEU A 145 27.77 10.72 -4.28
N SER A 146 27.42 10.51 -3.01
CA SER A 146 28.02 11.23 -1.88
C SER A 146 29.48 10.82 -1.67
N ALA A 147 29.79 9.52 -1.80
CA ALA A 147 31.17 9.03 -1.72
C ALA A 147 32.04 9.61 -2.85
N THR A 148 31.53 9.65 -4.09
CA THR A 148 32.24 10.25 -5.22
C THR A 148 32.46 11.74 -5.02
N LYS A 149 31.46 12.46 -4.53
CA LYS A 149 31.60 13.91 -4.23
C LYS A 149 32.62 14.15 -3.11
N SER A 150 32.61 13.37 -2.05
CA SER A 150 33.58 13.50 -0.95
C SER A 150 35.00 13.16 -1.39
N THR A 151 35.16 12.17 -2.27
CA THR A 151 36.46 11.79 -2.84
C THR A 151 36.98 12.92 -3.75
N ILE A 152 36.16 13.49 -4.64
CA ILE A 152 36.54 14.60 -5.52
C ILE A 152 36.91 15.83 -4.69
N LEU A 153 36.11 16.18 -3.68
CA LEU A 153 36.40 17.28 -2.77
C LEU A 153 37.68 17.02 -1.98
N GLY A 154 37.89 15.82 -1.47
CA GLY A 154 39.13 15.42 -0.76
C GLY A 154 40.36 15.51 -1.62
N VAL A 155 40.29 15.12 -2.89
CA VAL A 155 41.41 15.28 -3.84
C VAL A 155 41.68 16.74 -4.16
N LEU A 156 40.64 17.54 -4.44
CA LEU A 156 40.76 18.96 -4.76
C LEU A 156 41.31 19.77 -3.59
N PHE A 157 40.76 19.57 -2.38
CA PHE A 157 41.23 20.28 -1.19
C PHE A 157 42.53 19.72 -0.66
N GLY A 158 42.79 18.42 -0.77
CA GLY A 158 44.07 17.81 -0.43
C GLY A 158 45.20 18.33 -1.32
N TRP A 159 44.94 18.49 -2.62
CA TRP A 159 45.90 19.08 -3.55
C TRP A 159 46.19 20.57 -3.25
N ALA A 160 45.14 21.36 -2.97
CA ALA A 160 45.25 22.76 -2.56
C ALA A 160 45.98 22.90 -1.21
N GLY A 161 45.72 22.01 -0.25
CA GLY A 161 46.42 21.96 1.04
C GLY A 161 47.91 21.62 0.91
N ALA A 162 48.25 20.63 0.05
CA ALA A 162 49.63 20.26 -0.22
C ALA A 162 50.42 21.41 -0.89
N HIS A 163 49.77 22.18 -1.75
CA HIS A 163 50.40 23.36 -2.38
C HIS A 163 50.73 24.46 -1.38
N HIS A 164 49.87 24.67 -0.39
CA HIS A 164 50.08 25.67 0.67
C HIS A 164 51.24 25.27 1.62
N ILE A 165 51.39 23.97 1.91
CA ILE A 165 52.47 23.47 2.74
C ILE A 165 53.82 23.57 2.00
N SER A 166 53.86 23.35 0.69
CA SER A 166 55.08 23.47 -0.11
C SER A 166 55.59 24.91 -0.22
N GLN A 167 54.67 25.89 -0.31
CA GLN A 167 55.03 27.33 -0.34
C GLN A 167 55.50 27.84 1.03
N GLY A 168 54.89 27.36 2.14
CA GLY A 168 55.27 27.77 3.50
C GLY A 168 56.65 27.28 3.92
N ARG A 169 57.18 26.24 3.27
CA ARG A 169 58.51 25.70 3.60
C ARG A 169 59.67 26.43 2.89
N ASN A 170 59.38 27.08 1.77
CA ASN A 170 60.39 27.86 1.05
C ASN A 170 60.64 29.26 1.63
N SER A 171 59.76 29.77 2.51
CA SER A 171 59.95 31.11 3.13
C SER A 171 60.71 31.10 4.47
N ARG A 172 61.14 29.90 4.97
CA ARG A 172 61.98 29.80 6.19
C ARG A 172 63.39 29.36 5.95
N GLY A 173 63.87 29.45 4.70
CA GLY A 173 65.22 29.04 4.29
C GLY A 173 66.04 30.21 3.72
N SER A 174 65.85 31.50 4.18
CA SER A 174 66.66 32.60 3.86
C SER A 174 66.89 33.48 5.09
#